data_aa73dbd12c5eed0f2a6bad05aa1f0837
#
_entry.id   aa73dbd12c5eed0f2a6bad05aa1f0837
#
_cell.length_a   1.000
_cell.length_b   1.000
_cell.length_c   1.000
_cell.angle_alpha   90.00
_cell.angle_beta   90.00
_cell.angle_gamma   90.00
#
_symmetry.space_group_name_H-M   'P 1'
#
loop_
_entity.id
_entity.type
_entity.pdbx_description
1 polymer ?
#
loop_
_entity_poly.entity_id
_entity_poly.type
_entity_poly.pdbx_seq_one_letter_code
_entity_poly.pdbx_strand_id
1 'polypeptide(L)'
;MRHRLLVVALATAVTLPALAATPAQPPKQKTAQAIIDAAPASAWRDLDPANTLYMELASGRVIIELAPGFAPQHVANIKTMAKGGFWDGLNIYRSQDNFVVQFGDPDGEEAGKAKPYPAGTKTHLP
;
A
#
# COMPACT_ATOMS: atom_id res chain seq x y z
N MET A 1 92.17 3.26 15.60
CA MET A 1 91.17 2.95 14.61
C MET A 1 90.10 2.12 15.28
N ARG A 2 88.90 2.71 15.53
CA ARG A 2 87.77 2.08 16.23
C ARG A 2 86.68 1.76 15.21
N HIS A 3 86.50 0.47 14.89
CA HIS A 3 85.44 0.03 14.01
C HIS A 3 84.12 -0.04 14.79
N ARG A 4 83.17 0.78 14.42
CA ARG A 4 81.77 0.69 14.92
C ARG A 4 80.97 -0.26 14.02
N LEU A 5 80.60 -1.42 14.53
CA LEU A 5 79.65 -2.30 13.88
C LEU A 5 78.24 -1.69 14.03
N LEU A 6 77.60 -1.45 12.91
CA LEU A 6 76.20 -1.02 12.83
C LEU A 6 75.35 -2.29 12.70
N VAL A 7 74.58 -2.62 13.77
CA VAL A 7 73.61 -3.70 13.73
C VAL A 7 72.29 -3.14 13.22
N VAL A 8 71.89 -3.50 12.01
CA VAL A 8 70.57 -3.18 11.44
C VAL A 8 69.60 -4.28 11.87
N ALA A 9 68.69 -3.93 12.77
CA ALA A 9 67.58 -4.82 13.15
C ALA A 9 66.46 -4.71 12.10
N LEU A 10 66.22 -5.79 11.36
CA LEU A 10 65.16 -5.93 10.40
C LEU A 10 63.85 -6.34 11.14
N ALA A 11 62.95 -5.38 11.36
CA ALA A 11 61.67 -5.68 11.96
C ALA A 11 60.69 -6.20 10.85
N THR A 12 60.37 -7.48 10.86
CA THR A 12 59.35 -8.08 10.00
C THR A 12 57.98 -7.83 10.59
N ALA A 13 57.23 -6.93 9.96
CA ALA A 13 55.83 -6.72 10.31
C ALA A 13 54.94 -7.86 9.76
N VAL A 14 54.40 -8.68 10.64
CA VAL A 14 53.42 -9.73 10.31
C VAL A 14 52.05 -9.04 10.20
N THR A 15 51.57 -8.83 8.98
CA THR A 15 50.20 -8.37 8.72
C THR A 15 49.24 -9.55 8.80
N LEU A 16 48.46 -9.62 9.89
CA LEU A 16 47.32 -10.54 9.96
C LEU A 16 46.23 -10.07 8.99
N PRO A 17 45.66 -10.95 8.13
CA PRO A 17 44.50 -10.60 7.35
C PRO A 17 43.30 -10.41 8.29
N ALA A 18 42.72 -9.22 8.31
CA ALA A 18 41.46 -8.97 8.98
C ALA A 18 40.37 -9.78 8.25
N LEU A 19 39.80 -10.80 8.92
CA LEU A 19 38.57 -11.42 8.43
C LEU A 19 37.48 -10.37 8.42
N ALA A 20 37.16 -9.85 7.22
CA ALA A 20 36.02 -8.98 7.02
C ALA A 20 34.75 -9.80 7.33
N ALA A 21 34.10 -9.51 8.45
CA ALA A 21 32.79 -10.08 8.78
C ALA A 21 31.80 -9.69 7.67
N THR A 22 31.28 -10.66 6.95
CA THR A 22 30.22 -10.46 5.96
C THR A 22 29.03 -9.80 6.68
N PRO A 23 28.52 -8.63 6.21
CA PRO A 23 27.37 -8.00 6.83
C PRO A 23 26.20 -9.00 6.83
N ALA A 24 25.60 -9.25 7.98
CA ALA A 24 24.42 -10.09 8.09
C ALA A 24 23.33 -9.51 7.20
N GLN A 25 22.84 -10.28 6.22
CA GLN A 25 21.72 -9.88 5.39
C GLN A 25 20.49 -9.65 6.29
N PRO A 26 19.77 -8.53 6.11
CA PRO A 26 18.53 -8.31 6.84
C PRO A 26 17.56 -9.47 6.58
N PRO A 27 16.78 -9.89 7.58
CA PRO A 27 15.84 -10.99 7.42
C PRO A 27 14.91 -10.70 6.24
N LYS A 28 14.73 -11.69 5.35
CA LYS A 28 13.79 -11.57 4.22
C LYS A 28 12.41 -11.23 4.76
N GLN A 29 11.88 -10.10 4.32
CA GLN A 29 10.51 -9.71 4.66
C GLN A 29 9.54 -10.77 4.11
N LYS A 30 8.56 -11.14 4.94
CA LYS A 30 7.49 -12.06 4.50
C LYS A 30 6.66 -11.37 3.41
N THR A 31 6.24 -12.13 2.41
CA THR A 31 5.29 -11.64 1.40
C THR A 31 3.92 -11.41 2.05
N ALA A 32 3.09 -10.54 1.47
CA ALA A 32 1.72 -10.34 1.92
C ALA A 32 0.94 -11.67 1.98
N GLN A 33 1.09 -12.53 0.97
CA GLN A 33 0.47 -13.85 0.95
C GLN A 33 0.93 -14.73 2.10
N ALA A 34 2.22 -14.78 2.39
CA ALA A 34 2.74 -15.58 3.52
C ALA A 34 2.25 -15.07 4.89
N ILE A 35 1.95 -13.76 5.02
CA ILE A 35 1.34 -13.20 6.23
C ILE A 35 -0.12 -13.63 6.34
N ILE A 36 -0.86 -13.55 5.23
CA ILE A 36 -2.28 -13.95 5.14
C ILE A 36 -2.44 -15.44 5.48
N ASP A 37 -1.64 -16.30 4.85
CA ASP A 37 -1.71 -17.76 5.03
C ASP A 37 -1.34 -18.20 6.46
N ALA A 38 -0.50 -17.43 7.15
CA ALA A 38 -0.11 -17.71 8.52
C ALA A 38 -1.02 -17.03 9.56
N ALA A 39 -2.01 -16.23 9.14
CA ALA A 39 -2.89 -15.50 10.06
C ALA A 39 -3.81 -16.47 10.82
N PRO A 40 -3.91 -16.38 12.16
CA PRO A 40 -4.82 -17.21 12.94
C PRO A 40 -6.28 -16.87 12.63
N ALA A 41 -7.20 -17.79 12.88
CA ALA A 41 -8.63 -17.56 12.65
C ALA A 41 -9.15 -16.31 13.38
N SER A 42 -8.59 -15.96 14.54
CA SER A 42 -8.94 -14.76 15.31
C SER A 42 -8.52 -13.45 14.65
N ALA A 43 -7.67 -13.49 13.62
CA ALA A 43 -7.30 -12.30 12.84
C ALA A 43 -8.35 -11.96 11.77
N TRP A 44 -9.33 -12.82 11.57
CA TRP A 44 -10.39 -12.68 10.59
C TRP A 44 -11.71 -12.38 11.27
N ARG A 45 -12.56 -11.64 10.60
CA ARG A 45 -13.93 -11.37 11.01
C ARG A 45 -14.86 -11.38 9.80
N ASP A 46 -16.12 -11.62 10.04
CA ASP A 46 -17.14 -11.48 9.01
C ASP A 46 -17.29 -10.02 8.58
N LEU A 47 -17.54 -9.81 7.31
CA LEU A 47 -17.87 -8.49 6.78
C LEU A 47 -19.28 -8.10 7.23
N ASP A 48 -19.47 -6.82 7.55
CA ASP A 48 -20.80 -6.26 7.77
C ASP A 48 -21.48 -6.02 6.42
N PRO A 49 -22.54 -6.78 6.06
CA PRO A 49 -23.22 -6.60 4.78
C PRO A 49 -23.79 -5.20 4.59
N ALA A 50 -24.16 -4.51 5.68
CA ALA A 50 -24.67 -3.16 5.62
C ALA A 50 -23.59 -2.13 5.24
N ASN A 51 -22.32 -2.47 5.38
CA ASN A 51 -21.17 -1.61 5.09
C ASN A 51 -20.24 -2.22 4.02
N THR A 52 -20.74 -3.17 3.23
CA THR A 52 -19.95 -3.80 2.17
C THR A 52 -20.50 -3.38 0.80
N LEU A 53 -19.59 -2.97 -0.09
CA LEU A 53 -19.88 -2.70 -1.49
C LEU A 53 -19.22 -3.75 -2.38
N TYR A 54 -19.89 -4.09 -3.47
CA TYR A 54 -19.34 -4.90 -4.55
C TYR A 54 -19.11 -4.01 -5.78
N MET A 55 -17.88 -3.93 -6.23
CA MET A 55 -17.55 -3.31 -7.51
C MET A 55 -17.40 -4.43 -8.54
N GLU A 56 -18.35 -4.52 -9.46
CA GLU A 56 -18.35 -5.52 -10.53
C GLU A 56 -17.56 -5.00 -11.74
N LEU A 57 -16.50 -5.68 -12.07
CA LEU A 57 -15.67 -5.40 -13.24
C LEU A 57 -15.74 -6.56 -14.22
N ALA A 58 -15.42 -6.31 -15.48
CA ALA A 58 -15.36 -7.38 -16.49
C ALA A 58 -14.35 -8.48 -16.11
N SER A 59 -13.31 -8.14 -15.36
CA SER A 59 -12.26 -9.06 -14.88
C SER A 59 -12.58 -9.77 -13.57
N GLY A 60 -13.67 -9.38 -12.88
CA GLY A 60 -14.04 -9.96 -11.59
C GLY A 60 -14.59 -8.92 -10.61
N ARG A 61 -14.85 -9.36 -9.38
CA ARG A 61 -15.45 -8.56 -8.31
C ARG A 61 -14.39 -8.04 -7.34
N VAL A 62 -14.48 -6.76 -7.00
CA VAL A 62 -13.76 -6.16 -5.87
C VAL A 62 -14.73 -5.98 -4.71
N ILE A 63 -14.34 -6.41 -3.51
CA ILE A 63 -15.13 -6.26 -2.28
C ILE A 63 -14.53 -5.09 -1.49
N ILE A 64 -15.36 -4.10 -1.16
CA ILE A 64 -14.95 -2.89 -0.44
C ILE A 64 -15.75 -2.82 0.87
N GLU A 65 -15.06 -2.90 1.99
CA GLU A 65 -15.67 -2.66 3.29
C GLU A 65 -15.56 -1.18 3.65
N LEU A 66 -16.67 -0.58 4.01
CA LEU A 66 -16.76 0.80 4.47
C LEU A 66 -16.59 0.84 6.00
N ALA A 67 -15.88 1.85 6.49
CA ALA A 67 -15.55 1.99 7.91
C ALA A 67 -16.31 3.15 8.59
N PRO A 68 -17.60 2.98 8.95
CA PRO A 68 -18.41 4.05 9.53
C PRO A 68 -17.88 4.57 10.87
N GLY A 69 -17.11 3.77 11.61
CA GLY A 69 -16.48 4.19 12.86
C GLY A 69 -15.41 5.27 12.66
N PHE A 70 -14.82 5.37 11.47
CA PHE A 70 -13.81 6.38 11.14
C PHE A 70 -14.38 7.56 10.38
N ALA A 71 -15.29 7.32 9.44
CA ALA A 71 -15.79 8.36 8.53
C ALA A 71 -17.30 8.20 8.28
N PRO A 72 -18.18 8.38 9.30
CA PRO A 72 -19.59 8.07 9.20
C PRO A 72 -20.32 8.85 8.10
N GLN A 73 -19.99 10.13 7.91
CA GLN A 73 -20.65 10.96 6.89
C GLN A 73 -20.20 10.56 5.47
N HIS A 74 -18.92 10.22 5.27
CA HIS A 74 -18.41 9.74 3.99
C HIS A 74 -19.04 8.38 3.64
N VAL A 75 -19.13 7.47 4.60
CA VAL A 75 -19.79 6.17 4.42
C VAL A 75 -21.26 6.34 4.02
N ALA A 76 -21.99 7.20 4.70
CA ALA A 76 -23.39 7.48 4.36
C ALA A 76 -23.51 8.04 2.93
N ASN A 77 -22.63 8.95 2.55
CA ASN A 77 -22.61 9.56 1.23
C ASN A 77 -22.26 8.55 0.13
N ILE A 78 -21.22 7.74 0.33
CA ILE A 78 -20.84 6.67 -0.59
C ILE A 78 -22.00 5.68 -0.80
N LYS A 79 -22.68 5.30 0.26
CA LYS A 79 -23.87 4.42 0.15
C LYS A 79 -24.99 5.07 -0.66
N THR A 80 -25.22 6.37 -0.49
CA THR A 80 -26.22 7.11 -1.28
C THR A 80 -25.85 7.08 -2.76
N MET A 81 -24.59 7.34 -3.08
CA MET A 81 -24.10 7.31 -4.45
C MET A 81 -24.16 5.91 -5.07
N ALA A 82 -23.76 4.88 -4.31
CA ALA A 82 -23.83 3.49 -4.77
C ALA A 82 -25.27 3.04 -5.05
N LYS A 83 -26.21 3.33 -4.14
CA LYS A 83 -27.63 3.04 -4.32
C LYS A 83 -28.26 3.79 -5.50
N GLY A 84 -27.76 4.98 -5.79
CA GLY A 84 -28.19 5.77 -6.94
C GLY A 84 -27.50 5.42 -8.26
N GLY A 85 -26.66 4.37 -8.29
CA GLY A 85 -25.99 3.92 -9.50
C GLY A 85 -24.96 4.92 -10.05
N PHE A 86 -24.39 5.78 -9.19
CA PHE A 86 -23.47 6.82 -9.65
C PHE A 86 -22.27 6.25 -10.42
N TRP A 87 -21.70 5.17 -9.92
CA TRP A 87 -20.52 4.55 -10.54
C TRP A 87 -20.82 3.59 -11.68
N ASP A 88 -22.11 3.29 -11.94
CA ASP A 88 -22.49 2.38 -13.01
C ASP A 88 -22.07 2.94 -14.39
N GLY A 89 -21.30 2.13 -15.12
CA GLY A 89 -20.77 2.49 -16.43
C GLY A 89 -19.56 3.44 -16.40
N LEU A 90 -19.08 3.84 -15.22
CA LEU A 90 -17.84 4.62 -15.10
C LEU A 90 -16.60 3.73 -15.16
N ASN A 91 -15.45 4.35 -15.31
CA ASN A 91 -14.19 3.66 -15.56
C ASN A 91 -13.20 3.75 -14.41
N ILE A 92 -12.28 2.78 -14.35
CA ILE A 92 -10.99 2.95 -13.69
C ILE A 92 -10.10 3.68 -14.71
N TYR A 93 -9.82 4.95 -14.47
CA TYR A 93 -9.08 5.80 -15.41
C TYR A 93 -7.60 5.97 -15.07
N ARG A 94 -7.20 5.55 -13.86
CA ARG A 94 -5.79 5.53 -13.46
C ARG A 94 -5.50 4.35 -12.55
N SER A 95 -4.46 3.62 -12.88
CA SER A 95 -3.89 2.59 -12.02
C SER A 95 -2.37 2.76 -12.01
N GLN A 96 -1.78 2.95 -10.85
CA GLN A 96 -0.34 3.08 -10.66
C GLN A 96 0.11 2.05 -9.63
N ASP A 97 1.01 1.19 -10.05
CA ASP A 97 1.49 0.07 -9.24
C ASP A 97 2.03 0.53 -7.88
N ASN A 98 1.66 -0.20 -6.83
CA ASN A 98 2.00 0.08 -5.43
C ASN A 98 1.66 1.50 -4.92
N PHE A 99 0.80 2.24 -5.61
CA PHE A 99 0.45 3.61 -5.23
C PHE A 99 -1.05 3.84 -5.17
N VAL A 100 -1.76 3.84 -6.30
CA VAL A 100 -3.17 4.25 -6.34
C VAL A 100 -3.96 3.63 -7.48
N VAL A 101 -5.24 3.38 -7.22
CA VAL A 101 -6.26 3.12 -8.24
C VAL A 101 -7.32 4.22 -8.12
N GLN A 102 -7.58 4.91 -9.23
CA GLN A 102 -8.60 5.95 -9.31
C GLN A 102 -9.69 5.53 -10.29
N PHE A 103 -10.92 5.63 -9.83
CA PHE A 103 -12.10 5.29 -10.62
C PHE A 103 -13.21 6.31 -10.36
N GLY A 104 -14.14 6.42 -11.29
CA GLY A 104 -15.24 7.36 -11.21
C GLY A 104 -15.45 8.08 -12.52
N ASP A 105 -16.00 9.28 -12.43
CA ASP A 105 -16.23 10.17 -13.57
C ASP A 105 -14.94 10.93 -13.91
N PRO A 106 -14.32 10.68 -15.08
CA PRO A 106 -13.12 11.41 -15.50
C PRO A 106 -13.39 12.88 -15.78
N ASP A 107 -14.64 13.22 -16.12
CA ASP A 107 -15.07 14.57 -16.47
C ASP A 107 -15.73 15.29 -15.27
N GLY A 108 -15.62 14.74 -14.07
CA GLY A 108 -16.31 15.20 -12.88
C GLY A 108 -16.05 16.67 -12.47
N GLU A 109 -14.93 17.24 -12.95
CA GLU A 109 -14.59 18.66 -12.72
C GLU A 109 -14.96 19.55 -13.91
N GLU A 110 -15.43 18.98 -15.04
CA GLU A 110 -15.78 19.74 -16.23
C GLU A 110 -17.24 20.18 -16.20
N ALA A 111 -17.47 21.50 -16.19
CA ALA A 111 -18.80 22.06 -16.20
C ALA A 111 -19.59 21.58 -17.44
N GLY A 112 -20.77 21.01 -17.21
CA GLY A 112 -21.67 20.52 -18.26
C GLY A 112 -21.33 19.15 -18.83
N LYS A 113 -20.23 18.50 -18.37
CA LYS A 113 -19.88 17.13 -18.75
C LYS A 113 -20.00 16.16 -17.57
N ALA A 114 -19.77 16.65 -16.37
CA ALA A 114 -19.83 15.85 -15.16
C ALA A 114 -21.16 15.09 -15.02
N LYS A 115 -21.09 13.80 -14.66
CA LYS A 115 -22.25 12.99 -14.35
C LYS A 115 -22.98 13.56 -13.13
N PRO A 116 -24.31 13.79 -13.21
CA PRO A 116 -25.04 14.36 -12.08
C PRO A 116 -25.03 13.40 -10.89
N TYR A 117 -24.87 13.95 -9.70
CA TYR A 117 -24.95 13.18 -8.48
C TYR A 117 -26.39 12.73 -8.20
N PRO A 118 -26.60 11.52 -7.67
CA PRO A 118 -27.91 11.07 -7.20
C PRO A 118 -28.47 12.00 -6.13
N ALA A 119 -29.81 12.05 -6.04
CA ALA A 119 -30.49 12.81 -5.00
C ALA A 119 -30.04 12.39 -3.60
N GLY A 120 -29.80 13.36 -2.72
CA GLY A 120 -29.29 13.13 -1.37
C GLY A 120 -27.79 13.01 -1.24
N THR A 121 -27.04 13.06 -2.35
CA THR A 121 -25.58 13.11 -2.30
C THR A 121 -25.11 14.47 -1.76
N LYS A 122 -24.19 14.45 -0.82
CA LYS A 122 -23.54 15.66 -0.30
C LYS A 122 -22.28 15.91 -1.12
N THR A 123 -22.18 17.10 -1.70
CA THR A 123 -21.02 17.52 -2.51
C THR A 123 -19.86 18.04 -1.65
N HIS A 124 -20.15 18.42 -0.41
CA HIS A 124 -19.16 18.84 0.58
C HIS A 124 -19.43 18.11 1.90
N LEU A 125 -18.38 17.58 2.47
CA LEU A 125 -18.38 16.94 3.78
C LEU A 125 -17.36 17.66 4.67
N PRO A 126 -17.60 17.77 5.98
CA PRO A 126 -16.67 18.38 6.93
C PRO A 126 -15.38 17.57 7.06
#